data_a1a28bec9f89e80c62f4cefc1ebcf995
#
_entry.id   a1a28bec9f89e80c62f4cefc1ebcf995
#
_cell.length_a   1.000
_cell.length_b   1.000
_cell.length_c   1.000
_cell.angle_alpha   90.00
_cell.angle_beta   90.00
_cell.angle_gamma   90.00
#
_symmetry.space_group_name_H-M   'P 1'
#
loop_
_entity.id
_entity.type
_entity.pdbx_description
1 polymer ?
#
loop_
_entity_poly.entity_id
_entity_poly.type
_entity_poly.pdbx_seq_one_letter_code
_entity_poly.pdbx_strand_id
1 'polypeptide(L)'
;MNRLLDVWVCETKQLSGGLAINDFGECTTFLKGNRPQAIASPIEQNRNHCALLQALFDDSGFPLPTRAGFRIRPSIRSAILISPRTRLTRPKTKIDGIDSILKTDQIKTHIDKKFDDNPLLLVKLVSSATLMELAEFMVGLHCPKQFNWLGKFGLSETTARREAVVAGR
;
A
#
# COMPACT_ATOMS: atom_id res chain seq x y z
N MET A 1 10.43 -3.25 -3.38
CA MET A 1 11.53 -3.77 -2.53
C MET A 1 12.85 -3.22 -3.02
N ASN A 2 13.80 -2.94 -2.15
CA ASN A 2 15.15 -2.48 -2.50
C ASN A 2 16.22 -3.48 -2.04
N ARG A 3 17.49 -3.24 -2.38
CA ARG A 3 18.61 -4.14 -2.04
C ARG A 3 18.93 -4.24 -0.54
N LEU A 4 18.32 -3.41 0.30
CA LEU A 4 18.37 -3.55 1.76
C LEU A 4 17.20 -4.37 2.31
N LEU A 5 16.44 -5.02 1.44
CA LEU A 5 15.19 -5.71 1.77
C LEU A 5 14.18 -4.78 2.47
N ASP A 6 14.18 -3.48 2.17
CA ASP A 6 13.05 -2.63 2.53
C ASP A 6 11.90 -2.86 1.56
N VAL A 7 10.78 -3.31 2.08
CA VAL A 7 9.54 -3.54 1.32
C VAL A 7 8.57 -2.42 1.65
N TRP A 8 8.23 -1.62 0.65
CA TRP A 8 7.28 -0.53 0.78
C TRP A 8 5.88 -1.01 0.41
N VAL A 9 4.99 -1.00 1.38
CA VAL A 9 3.55 -1.26 1.18
C VAL A 9 2.90 0.08 0.86
N CYS A 10 2.50 0.24 -0.39
CA CYS A 10 1.94 1.48 -0.91
C CYS A 10 0.42 1.36 -1.05
N GLU A 11 -0.31 2.12 -0.24
CA GLU A 11 -1.75 2.33 -0.40
C GLU A 11 -1.99 3.64 -1.14
N THR A 12 -2.74 3.61 -2.23
CA THR A 12 -3.06 4.83 -2.99
C THR A 12 -4.49 5.29 -2.71
N LYS A 13 -4.68 6.57 -2.45
CA LYS A 13 -6.00 7.19 -2.23
C LYS A 13 -6.24 8.31 -3.23
N GLN A 14 -7.26 8.12 -4.07
CA GLN A 14 -7.74 9.16 -4.97
C GLN A 14 -8.88 9.91 -4.29
N LEU A 15 -8.58 11.12 -3.79
CA LEU A 15 -9.51 11.95 -3.03
C LEU A 15 -9.78 13.24 -3.81
N SER A 16 -11.02 13.52 -4.11
CA SER A 16 -11.42 14.66 -4.95
C SER A 16 -11.30 16.02 -4.24
N GLY A 17 -11.51 16.07 -2.93
CA GLY A 17 -11.61 17.34 -2.19
C GLY A 17 -10.56 17.53 -1.11
N GLY A 18 -9.86 16.49 -0.68
CA GLY A 18 -8.86 16.57 0.38
C GLY A 18 -8.99 15.46 1.41
N LEU A 19 -8.02 15.42 2.32
CA LEU A 19 -7.97 14.53 3.47
C LEU A 19 -7.69 15.36 4.72
N ALA A 20 -8.57 15.29 5.70
CA ALA A 20 -8.34 15.83 7.03
C ALA A 20 -8.28 14.69 8.04
N ILE A 21 -7.33 14.78 8.96
CA ILE A 21 -7.15 13.82 10.04
C ILE A 21 -7.14 14.63 11.33
N ASN A 22 -8.01 14.27 12.26
CA ASN A 22 -8.09 14.93 13.57
C ASN A 22 -7.12 14.31 14.59
N ASP A 23 -7.07 14.90 15.79
CA ASP A 23 -6.17 14.47 16.85
C ASP A 23 -6.51 13.08 17.45
N PHE A 24 -7.66 12.51 17.09
CA PHE A 24 -8.07 11.14 17.43
C PHE A 24 -7.77 10.12 16.33
N GLY A 25 -7.20 10.56 15.17
CA GLY A 25 -6.91 9.69 14.03
C GLY A 25 -8.10 9.43 13.10
N GLU A 26 -9.24 10.09 13.34
CA GLU A 26 -10.41 9.98 12.46
C GLU A 26 -10.16 10.74 11.16
N CYS A 27 -10.59 10.13 10.05
CA CYS A 27 -10.32 10.61 8.70
C CYS A 27 -11.58 11.10 8.04
N THR A 28 -11.48 12.27 7.42
CA THR A 28 -12.56 12.92 6.67
C THR A 28 -12.06 13.30 5.28
N THR A 29 -12.81 12.95 4.25
CA THR A 29 -12.65 13.49 2.90
C THR A 29 -13.73 14.54 2.60
N PHE A 30 -13.56 15.27 1.49
CA PHE A 30 -14.50 16.30 1.07
C PHE A 30 -15.04 16.00 -0.32
N LEU A 31 -16.35 15.95 -0.45
CA LEU A 31 -17.04 15.79 -1.72
C LEU A 31 -17.22 17.15 -2.44
N LYS A 32 -17.79 17.11 -3.66
CA LYS A 32 -18.18 18.34 -4.37
C LYS A 32 -19.01 19.25 -3.45
N GLY A 33 -18.71 20.55 -3.46
CA GLY A 33 -19.34 21.52 -2.56
C GLY A 33 -18.77 21.52 -1.15
N ASN A 34 -17.56 20.97 -0.96
CA ASN A 34 -16.83 20.92 0.33
C ASN A 34 -17.60 20.21 1.47
N ARG A 35 -18.48 19.25 1.11
CA ARG A 35 -19.24 18.47 2.09
C ARG A 35 -18.34 17.42 2.73
N PRO A 36 -18.18 17.42 4.07
CA PRO A 36 -17.34 16.43 4.76
C PRO A 36 -18.01 15.06 4.71
N GLN A 37 -17.18 14.02 4.54
CA GLN A 37 -17.57 12.63 4.62
C GLN A 37 -16.50 11.85 5.39
N ALA A 38 -16.92 11.17 6.45
CA ALA A 38 -16.03 10.26 7.18
C ALA A 38 -15.62 9.09 6.28
N ILE A 39 -14.35 8.70 6.40
CA ILE A 39 -13.79 7.53 5.70
C ILE A 39 -13.01 6.66 6.67
N ALA A 40 -12.86 5.39 6.32
CA ALA A 40 -11.96 4.51 7.06
C ALA A 40 -10.52 5.05 7.03
N SER A 41 -9.81 4.91 8.13
CA SER A 41 -8.43 5.39 8.24
C SER A 41 -7.52 4.67 7.24
N PRO A 42 -6.89 5.39 6.29
CA PRO A 42 -5.93 4.78 5.38
C PRO A 42 -4.67 4.31 6.12
N ILE A 43 -4.36 4.90 7.28
CA ILE A 43 -3.25 4.47 8.14
C ILE A 43 -3.52 3.06 8.66
N GLU A 44 -4.71 2.82 9.22
CA GLU A 44 -5.09 1.51 9.74
C GLU A 44 -5.21 0.47 8.63
N GLN A 45 -5.75 0.84 7.47
CA GLN A 45 -5.79 -0.07 6.31
C GLN A 45 -4.40 -0.53 5.90
N ASN A 46 -3.47 0.41 5.73
CA ASN A 46 -2.12 0.06 5.32
C ASN A 46 -1.32 -0.65 6.41
N ARG A 47 -1.60 -0.37 7.69
CA ARG A 47 -1.05 -1.12 8.83
C ARG A 47 -1.44 -2.60 8.77
N ASN A 48 -2.70 -2.90 8.45
CA ASN A 48 -3.16 -4.28 8.29
C ASN A 48 -2.46 -4.97 7.10
N HIS A 49 -2.25 -4.29 5.98
CA HIS A 49 -1.48 -4.83 4.85
C HIS A 49 -0.02 -5.10 5.23
N CYS A 50 0.60 -4.20 5.99
CA CYS A 50 1.95 -4.41 6.52
C CYS A 50 2.03 -5.61 7.45
N ALA A 51 1.04 -5.80 8.34
CA ALA A 51 0.99 -6.92 9.26
C ALA A 51 0.82 -8.26 8.53
N LEU A 52 -0.03 -8.32 7.50
CA LEU A 52 -0.17 -9.52 6.65
C LEU A 52 1.13 -9.88 5.94
N LEU A 53 1.82 -8.88 5.40
CA LEU A 53 3.09 -9.10 4.74
C LEU A 53 4.19 -9.51 5.73
N GLN A 54 4.17 -8.97 6.95
CA GLN A 54 5.08 -9.39 8.02
C GLN A 54 4.87 -10.87 8.36
N ALA A 55 3.62 -11.30 8.53
CA ALA A 55 3.29 -12.69 8.79
C ALA A 55 3.79 -13.63 7.68
N LEU A 56 3.69 -13.21 6.41
CA LEU A 56 4.24 -13.95 5.28
C LEU A 56 5.76 -14.12 5.37
N PHE A 57 6.51 -13.06 5.73
CA PHE A 57 7.96 -13.15 5.87
C PHE A 57 8.41 -13.92 7.11
N ASP A 58 7.56 -13.99 8.12
CA ASP A 58 7.83 -14.77 9.33
C ASP A 58 7.56 -16.27 9.14
N ASP A 59 6.82 -16.64 8.09
CA ASP A 59 6.62 -18.03 7.70
C ASP A 59 7.96 -18.70 7.40
N SER A 60 8.16 -19.90 7.97
CA SER A 60 9.38 -20.68 7.80
C SER A 60 9.63 -21.12 6.34
N GLY A 61 8.56 -21.28 5.55
CA GLY A 61 8.60 -21.64 4.13
C GLY A 61 9.02 -20.50 3.21
N PHE A 62 9.02 -19.24 3.67
CA PHE A 62 9.42 -18.13 2.83
C PHE A 62 10.96 -18.12 2.62
N PRO A 63 11.49 -18.06 1.38
CA PRO A 63 12.90 -18.24 1.06
C PRO A 63 13.73 -16.98 1.35
N LEU A 64 13.80 -16.54 2.61
CA LEU A 64 14.62 -15.39 2.98
C LEU A 64 16.11 -15.72 2.86
N PRO A 65 16.95 -14.77 2.39
CA PRO A 65 18.38 -14.95 2.33
C PRO A 65 18.98 -15.10 3.74
N THR A 66 20.06 -15.84 3.83
CA THR A 66 20.79 -16.03 5.08
C THR A 66 22.19 -15.43 5.01
N ARG A 67 22.69 -14.93 6.12
CA ARG A 67 24.07 -14.48 6.28
C ARG A 67 24.59 -14.93 7.65
N ALA A 68 25.74 -15.57 7.67
CA ALA A 68 26.33 -16.14 8.90
C ALA A 68 25.34 -17.01 9.68
N GLY A 69 24.50 -17.80 8.99
CA GLY A 69 23.49 -18.67 9.61
C GLY A 69 22.19 -17.98 10.05
N PHE A 70 22.07 -16.66 9.93
CA PHE A 70 20.87 -15.91 10.30
C PHE A 70 20.05 -15.52 9.08
N ARG A 71 18.72 -15.69 9.14
CA ARG A 71 17.79 -15.19 8.12
C ARG A 71 17.76 -13.66 8.14
N ILE A 72 17.96 -13.05 6.98
CA ILE A 72 17.85 -11.59 6.83
C ILE A 72 16.38 -11.25 6.61
N ARG A 73 15.74 -10.63 7.60
CA ARG A 73 14.34 -10.25 7.53
C ARG A 73 14.15 -8.92 6.80
N PRO A 74 13.18 -8.83 5.89
CA PRO A 74 12.79 -7.58 5.28
C PRO A 74 12.31 -6.56 6.33
N SER A 75 12.58 -5.29 6.06
CA SER A 75 11.96 -4.19 6.81
C SER A 75 10.71 -3.74 6.05
N ILE A 76 9.54 -3.82 6.69
CA ILE A 76 8.29 -3.39 6.08
C ILE A 76 8.07 -1.93 6.41
N ARG A 77 7.80 -1.14 5.37
CA ARG A 77 7.56 0.29 5.47
C ARG A 77 6.21 0.63 4.85
N SER A 78 5.46 1.48 5.53
CA SER A 78 4.16 1.96 5.09
C SER A 78 4.31 3.26 4.29
N ALA A 79 3.60 3.37 3.17
CA ALA A 79 3.43 4.61 2.42
C ALA A 79 1.98 4.74 1.94
N ILE A 80 1.33 5.82 2.33
CA ILE A 80 -0.03 6.15 1.88
C ILE A 80 0.09 7.32 0.91
N LEU A 81 -0.20 7.04 -0.36
CA LEU A 81 0.04 7.97 -1.45
C LEU A 81 -1.23 8.72 -1.81
N ILE A 82 -1.16 10.03 -1.76
CA ILE A 82 -2.23 10.93 -2.19
C ILE A 82 -1.75 11.81 -3.35
N SER A 83 -2.68 12.28 -4.16
CA SER A 83 -2.35 13.20 -5.26
C SER A 83 -1.62 14.45 -4.75
N PRO A 84 -0.66 15.02 -5.49
CA PRO A 84 0.00 16.28 -5.14
C PRO A 84 -0.98 17.44 -4.94
N ARG A 85 -2.12 17.40 -5.66
CA ARG A 85 -3.18 18.41 -5.59
C ARG A 85 -4.14 18.22 -4.41
N THR A 86 -4.11 17.05 -3.75
CA THR A 86 -4.97 16.77 -2.60
C THR A 86 -4.59 17.67 -1.43
N ARG A 87 -5.55 18.45 -0.91
CA ARG A 87 -5.36 19.19 0.34
C ARG A 87 -5.24 18.19 1.49
N LEU A 88 -4.15 18.28 2.26
CA LEU A 88 -3.92 17.45 3.44
C LEU A 88 -3.92 18.34 4.69
N THR A 89 -4.82 18.04 5.61
CA THR A 89 -4.85 18.65 6.96
C THR A 89 -4.42 17.58 7.96
N ARG A 90 -3.29 17.83 8.60
CA ARG A 90 -2.71 16.93 9.62
C ARG A 90 -3.24 17.29 11.01
N PRO A 91 -3.30 16.33 11.95
CA PRO A 91 -3.61 16.61 13.35
C PRO A 91 -2.57 17.55 13.98
N LYS A 92 -2.96 18.22 15.03
CA LYS A 92 -2.04 19.09 15.83
C LYS A 92 -1.12 18.24 16.71
N THR A 93 -1.65 17.12 17.21
CA THR A 93 -0.88 16.13 17.97
C THR A 93 -0.25 15.11 17.05
N LYS A 94 0.92 14.58 17.44
CA LYS A 94 1.55 13.50 16.71
C LYS A 94 0.79 12.19 16.95
N ILE A 95 0.22 11.62 15.90
CA ILE A 95 -0.37 10.27 15.92
C ILE A 95 0.53 9.29 15.16
N ASP A 96 0.51 8.03 15.58
CA ASP A 96 1.33 6.99 14.95
C ASP A 96 0.91 6.77 13.48
N GLY A 97 1.90 6.64 12.61
CA GLY A 97 1.69 6.42 11.17
C GLY A 97 1.35 7.67 10.36
N ILE A 98 1.17 8.87 10.97
CA ILE A 98 0.85 10.10 10.22
C ILE A 98 1.91 10.46 9.18
N ASP A 99 3.17 10.14 9.47
CA ASP A 99 4.31 10.42 8.59
C ASP A 99 4.37 9.49 7.37
N SER A 100 3.57 8.42 7.36
CA SER A 100 3.45 7.54 6.19
C SER A 100 2.59 8.15 5.08
N ILE A 101 1.83 9.21 5.35
CA ILE A 101 1.01 9.89 4.33
C ILE A 101 1.87 10.85 3.55
N LEU A 102 2.07 10.53 2.28
CA LEU A 102 2.97 11.24 1.37
C LEU A 102 2.21 11.67 0.11
N LYS A 103 2.64 12.78 -0.47
CA LYS A 103 2.23 13.11 -1.84
C LYS A 103 3.04 12.27 -2.84
N THR A 104 2.41 11.85 -3.93
CA THR A 104 3.03 10.93 -4.90
C THR A 104 4.33 11.48 -5.50
N ASP A 105 4.47 12.79 -5.64
CA ASP A 105 5.69 13.46 -6.10
C ASP A 105 6.85 13.41 -5.09
N GLN A 106 6.57 13.13 -3.82
CA GLN A 106 7.56 13.07 -2.74
C GLN A 106 8.07 11.66 -2.43
N ILE A 107 7.43 10.61 -2.99
CA ILE A 107 7.75 9.22 -2.61
C ILE A 107 9.20 8.85 -2.89
N LYS A 108 9.74 9.24 -4.05
CA LYS A 108 11.12 8.93 -4.41
C LYS A 108 12.10 9.52 -3.40
N THR A 109 12.00 10.81 -3.14
CA THR A 109 12.86 11.51 -2.17
C THR A 109 12.75 10.91 -0.77
N HIS A 110 11.53 10.51 -0.38
CA HIS A 110 11.31 9.87 0.92
C HIS A 110 11.98 8.50 1.02
N ILE A 111 11.90 7.68 -0.04
CA ILE A 111 12.57 6.37 -0.10
C ILE A 111 14.09 6.54 -0.08
N ASP A 112 14.63 7.44 -0.91
CA ASP A 112 16.06 7.70 -1.00
C ASP A 112 16.62 8.13 0.36
N LYS A 113 15.97 9.08 1.03
CA LYS A 113 16.37 9.51 2.38
C LYS A 113 16.38 8.36 3.39
N LYS A 114 15.35 7.51 3.38
CA LYS A 114 15.29 6.34 4.28
C LYS A 114 16.35 5.29 3.96
N PHE A 115 16.78 5.21 2.71
CA PHE A 115 17.89 4.35 2.31
C PHE A 115 19.20 4.87 2.86
N ASP A 116 19.50 6.16 2.71
CA ASP A 116 20.74 6.79 3.14
C ASP A 116 20.90 6.78 4.69
N ASP A 117 19.78 6.95 5.40
CA ASP A 117 19.75 6.98 6.88
C ASP A 117 19.80 5.56 7.50
N ASN A 118 19.96 4.47 6.72
CA ASN A 118 19.88 3.12 7.25
C ASN A 118 21.23 2.65 7.85
N PRO A 119 21.33 2.48 9.18
CA PRO A 119 22.57 2.06 9.83
C PRO A 119 22.97 0.61 9.53
N LEU A 120 22.06 -0.21 9.01
CA LEU A 120 22.25 -1.63 8.71
C LEU A 120 22.61 -1.88 7.24
N LEU A 121 23.02 -0.86 6.51
CA LEU A 121 23.28 -0.91 5.06
C LEU A 121 24.16 -2.11 4.67
N LEU A 122 25.29 -2.30 5.35
CA LEU A 122 26.27 -3.35 5.01
C LEU A 122 25.78 -4.75 5.38
N VAL A 123 24.98 -4.87 6.45
CA VAL A 123 24.51 -6.17 6.95
C VAL A 123 23.36 -6.72 6.10
N LYS A 124 22.46 -5.85 5.66
CA LYS A 124 21.23 -6.23 4.93
C LYS A 124 21.37 -6.22 3.41
N LEU A 125 22.48 -5.75 2.87
CA LEU A 125 22.66 -5.62 1.43
C LEU A 125 22.64 -6.99 0.75
N VAL A 126 21.66 -7.21 -0.14
CA VAL A 126 21.55 -8.43 -0.94
C VAL A 126 21.89 -8.16 -2.41
N SER A 127 22.21 -9.24 -3.13
CA SER A 127 22.46 -9.17 -4.57
C SER A 127 21.16 -8.82 -5.35
N SER A 128 21.32 -8.29 -6.55
CA SER A 128 20.16 -8.07 -7.42
C SER A 128 19.48 -9.38 -7.82
N ALA A 129 20.25 -10.47 -7.98
CA ALA A 129 19.68 -11.79 -8.25
C ALA A 129 18.78 -12.27 -7.10
N THR A 130 19.28 -12.23 -5.87
CA THR A 130 18.48 -12.58 -4.68
C THR A 130 17.22 -11.72 -4.56
N LEU A 131 17.32 -10.42 -4.89
CA LEU A 131 16.15 -9.54 -4.87
C LEU A 131 15.10 -9.95 -5.91
N MET A 132 15.54 -10.33 -7.12
CA MET A 132 14.65 -10.81 -8.19
C MET A 132 13.97 -12.13 -7.79
N GLU A 133 14.72 -13.10 -7.28
CA GLU A 133 14.19 -14.38 -6.80
C GLU A 133 13.09 -14.19 -5.75
N LEU A 134 13.31 -13.29 -4.77
CA LEU A 134 12.32 -12.96 -3.76
C LEU A 134 11.08 -12.29 -4.35
N ALA A 135 11.28 -11.38 -5.31
CA ALA A 135 10.17 -10.69 -5.97
C ALA A 135 9.32 -11.66 -6.80
N GLU A 136 9.96 -12.54 -7.56
CA GLU A 136 9.29 -13.59 -8.35
C GLU A 136 8.52 -14.57 -7.45
N PHE A 137 9.12 -14.99 -6.34
CA PHE A 137 8.42 -15.81 -5.35
C PHE A 137 7.17 -15.12 -4.80
N MET A 138 7.28 -13.84 -4.42
CA MET A 138 6.12 -13.05 -3.95
C MET A 138 5.03 -12.93 -5.01
N VAL A 139 5.40 -12.69 -6.26
CA VAL A 139 4.44 -12.64 -7.39
C VAL A 139 3.76 -13.99 -7.58
N GLY A 140 4.52 -15.09 -7.46
CA GLY A 140 3.98 -16.46 -7.57
C GLY A 140 2.97 -16.82 -6.48
N LEU A 141 3.02 -16.15 -5.32
CA LEU A 141 2.03 -16.32 -4.25
C LEU A 141 0.72 -15.56 -4.51
N HIS A 142 0.66 -14.74 -5.57
CA HIS A 142 -0.52 -13.96 -5.87
C HIS A 142 -1.69 -14.86 -6.28
N CYS A 143 -2.75 -14.86 -5.46
CA CYS A 143 -4.02 -15.49 -5.78
C CYS A 143 -5.02 -14.41 -6.21
N PRO A 144 -5.32 -14.25 -7.51
CA PRO A 144 -6.28 -13.27 -7.95
C PRO A 144 -7.66 -13.60 -7.40
N LYS A 145 -8.23 -12.66 -6.65
CA LYS A 145 -9.60 -12.79 -6.15
C LYS A 145 -10.57 -12.63 -7.31
N GLN A 146 -11.26 -13.71 -7.68
CA GLN A 146 -12.37 -13.61 -8.61
C GLN A 146 -13.53 -12.89 -7.92
N PHE A 147 -13.88 -11.73 -8.43
CA PHE A 147 -14.99 -10.95 -7.92
C PHE A 147 -16.13 -10.98 -8.93
N ASN A 148 -17.27 -11.53 -8.53
CA ASN A 148 -18.46 -11.52 -9.37
C ASN A 148 -19.10 -10.14 -9.40
N TRP A 149 -18.61 -9.27 -10.29
CA TRP A 149 -19.12 -7.91 -10.48
C TRP A 149 -20.57 -7.89 -10.92
N LEU A 150 -20.95 -8.82 -11.81
CA LEU A 150 -22.33 -8.91 -12.31
C LEU A 150 -23.29 -9.24 -11.17
N GLY A 151 -22.94 -10.24 -10.34
CA GLY A 151 -23.75 -10.61 -9.18
C GLY A 151 -23.86 -9.48 -8.15
N LYS A 152 -22.82 -8.67 -7.96
CA LYS A 152 -22.87 -7.50 -7.05
C LYS A 152 -23.91 -6.46 -7.47
N PHE A 153 -24.16 -6.31 -8.76
CA PHE A 153 -25.14 -5.38 -9.31
C PHE A 153 -26.47 -6.07 -9.69
N GLY A 154 -26.68 -7.32 -9.28
CA GLY A 154 -27.87 -8.08 -9.62
C GLY A 154 -28.00 -8.44 -11.11
N LEU A 155 -26.90 -8.38 -11.87
CA LEU A 155 -26.85 -8.69 -13.28
C LEU A 155 -26.40 -10.15 -13.49
N SER A 156 -27.01 -10.83 -14.46
CA SER A 156 -26.52 -12.11 -14.99
C SER A 156 -25.79 -11.86 -16.32
N GLU A 157 -24.90 -12.78 -16.73
CA GLU A 157 -24.24 -12.70 -18.04
C GLU A 157 -25.25 -12.59 -19.19
N THR A 158 -26.42 -13.24 -19.04
CA THR A 158 -27.50 -13.20 -20.02
C THR A 158 -28.12 -11.80 -20.13
N THR A 159 -28.26 -11.08 -19.02
CA THR A 159 -28.80 -9.71 -18.98
C THR A 159 -27.80 -8.72 -19.63
N ALA A 160 -26.51 -8.84 -19.30
CA ALA A 160 -25.47 -7.97 -19.85
C ALA A 160 -25.33 -8.14 -21.39
N ARG A 161 -25.46 -9.35 -21.92
CA ARG A 161 -25.43 -9.59 -23.38
C ARG A 161 -26.66 -9.00 -24.09
N ARG A 162 -27.85 -9.03 -23.48
CA ARG A 162 -29.08 -8.46 -24.08
C ARG A 162 -28.99 -6.91 -24.17
N GLU A 163 -28.47 -6.26 -23.13
CA GLU A 163 -28.32 -4.81 -23.16
C GLU A 163 -27.26 -4.32 -24.17
N ALA A 164 -26.16 -5.05 -24.32
CA ALA A 164 -25.12 -4.76 -25.31
C ALA A 164 -25.64 -4.89 -26.76
N VAL A 165 -26.56 -5.84 -27.05
CA VAL A 165 -27.18 -6.00 -28.37
C VAL A 165 -28.19 -4.91 -28.67
N VAL A 166 -28.88 -4.37 -27.66
CA VAL A 166 -29.87 -3.27 -27.82
C VAL A 166 -29.19 -1.92 -27.99
N ALA A 167 -28.03 -1.69 -27.30
CA ALA A 167 -27.28 -0.45 -27.40
C ALA A 167 -26.42 -0.30 -28.68
N GLY A 168 -26.28 -1.37 -29.47
CA GLY A 168 -25.52 -1.40 -30.73
C GLY A 168 -26.38 -1.28 -32.01
N ARG A 169 -27.64 -0.85 -31.88
CA ARG A 169 -28.53 -0.58 -33.01
C ARG A 169 -28.83 0.90 -33.17
#